data_58c83f55de447ba05cbfceb19c025e45
#
_entry.id   58c83f55de447ba05cbfceb19c025e45
#
_cell.length_a   1.000
_cell.length_b   1.000
_cell.length_c   1.000
_cell.angle_alpha   90.00
_cell.angle_beta   90.00
_cell.angle_gamma   90.00
#
_symmetry.space_group_name_H-M   'P 1'
#
loop_
_entity.id
_entity.type
_entity.pdbx_description
1 polymer ?
#
loop_
_entity_poly.entity_id
_entity_poly.type
_entity_poly.pdbx_seq_one_letter_code
_entity_poly.pdbx_strand_id
1 'polypeptide(L)'
;MDSQLPPPAPADPRDPHGPHDSHGSPPPLTERHFSLGDRRVRVLLGHDCLDDVAQALTGLDADRFVFVTDDTVQGVVASKLAGVVEQTAPALLLSHPPGEAHKNLATLSRFIDLALDFKVTRRSVVVAVGGGIPGNIAGLLAGLLFRGIRLVHVPTTVIAACDSVISAKQAVNTAHAKNTVGLYHPPELIVVDFGVVAMGSPRDMRSGTCETVKNALAIDPGQIPTLRRLLRPRADYTAADLEEIFELSLAVKSRLLLEDPHEKYSGVLLEYGHTVGHALELASAAPGSGAVPVKHGEAVALGMAVAADVAHRLGALGADAVATHEELIERVGVCRCLTAGLDTDTVMHHIGFDNKRGYEAHTSSDVPMVLLGALGVPLGLGQHYLTPVPRREVRAAVDELLRRGRECGGGHGRGHDAHG
;
A
#
# COMPACT_ATOMS: atom_id res chain seq x y z
N MET A 1 13.29 -63.32 32.30
CA MET A 1 11.89 -62.92 32.52
C MET A 1 11.65 -61.66 31.73
N ASP A 2 11.31 -61.84 30.43
CA ASP A 2 11.00 -60.79 29.50
C ASP A 2 9.57 -60.37 29.69
N SER A 3 9.34 -59.12 30.15
CA SER A 3 8.02 -58.50 30.19
C SER A 3 7.78 -57.71 28.90
N GLN A 4 7.12 -58.35 27.94
CA GLN A 4 6.58 -57.68 26.79
C GLN A 4 5.37 -56.82 27.19
N LEU A 5 5.40 -55.52 26.85
CA LEU A 5 4.26 -54.63 26.93
C LEU A 5 3.20 -55.03 25.91
N PRO A 6 1.90 -54.93 26.20
CA PRO A 6 0.84 -55.23 25.24
C PRO A 6 0.79 -54.15 24.12
N PRO A 7 0.30 -54.53 22.93
CA PRO A 7 0.16 -53.59 21.81
C PRO A 7 -0.90 -52.50 22.09
N PRO A 8 -0.78 -51.29 21.50
CA PRO A 8 -1.75 -50.23 21.68
C PRO A 8 -3.12 -50.60 21.11
N ALA A 9 -4.18 -50.16 21.79
CA ALA A 9 -5.57 -50.36 21.38
C ALA A 9 -5.88 -49.65 20.04
N PRO A 10 -6.82 -50.16 19.23
CA PRO A 10 -7.21 -49.51 17.99
C PRO A 10 -7.91 -48.17 18.28
N ALA A 11 -7.62 -47.16 17.43
CA ALA A 11 -8.14 -45.81 17.54
C ALA A 11 -9.68 -45.80 17.40
N ASP A 12 -10.36 -44.97 18.22
CA ASP A 12 -11.80 -44.71 18.17
C ASP A 12 -12.13 -43.88 16.92
N PRO A 13 -13.04 -44.37 16.06
CA PRO A 13 -13.39 -43.62 14.81
C PRO A 13 -14.16 -42.32 15.02
N ARG A 14 -14.30 -41.82 16.25
CA ARG A 14 -15.03 -40.59 16.61
C ARG A 14 -14.17 -39.48 17.21
N ASP A 15 -12.84 -39.58 17.12
CA ASP A 15 -11.94 -38.51 17.53
C ASP A 15 -11.77 -37.49 16.42
N PRO A 16 -12.31 -36.24 16.53
CA PRO A 16 -12.18 -35.19 15.51
C PRO A 16 -10.80 -34.50 15.53
N HIS A 17 -9.86 -34.93 16.36
CA HIS A 17 -8.51 -34.38 16.53
C HIS A 17 -7.40 -35.39 16.22
N GLY A 18 -7.60 -36.22 15.21
CA GLY A 18 -6.50 -37.00 14.63
C GLY A 18 -5.39 -36.07 14.13
N PRO A 19 -4.09 -36.43 14.19
CA PRO A 19 -3.02 -35.59 13.74
C PRO A 19 -3.19 -35.31 12.25
N HIS A 20 -3.37 -34.03 11.88
CA HIS A 20 -3.29 -33.54 10.53
C HIS A 20 -1.82 -33.54 10.09
N ASP A 21 -1.26 -34.71 9.77
CA ASP A 21 -0.04 -34.84 8.99
C ASP A 21 -0.39 -34.64 7.51
N SER A 22 -0.46 -33.38 7.09
CA SER A 22 -0.38 -33.05 5.68
C SER A 22 0.70 -31.99 5.46
N HIS A 23 1.96 -32.36 5.72
CA HIS A 23 3.10 -31.65 5.14
C HIS A 23 3.24 -32.04 3.65
N GLY A 24 2.26 -31.65 2.86
CA GLY A 24 2.47 -31.50 1.42
C GLY A 24 3.43 -30.31 1.25
N SER A 25 4.46 -30.49 0.39
CA SER A 25 5.32 -29.35 0.00
C SER A 25 4.44 -28.17 -0.42
N PRO A 26 4.73 -26.94 0.02
CA PRO A 26 3.96 -25.77 -0.41
C PRO A 26 3.89 -25.74 -1.94
N PRO A 27 2.78 -25.27 -2.51
CA PRO A 27 2.68 -25.16 -3.96
C PRO A 27 3.79 -24.26 -4.49
N PRO A 28 4.37 -24.55 -5.67
CA PRO A 28 5.45 -23.77 -6.23
C PRO A 28 5.02 -22.31 -6.44
N LEU A 29 5.97 -21.36 -6.35
CA LEU A 29 5.72 -19.95 -6.61
C LEU A 29 5.07 -19.75 -7.97
N THR A 30 3.98 -18.99 -8.01
CA THR A 30 3.33 -18.57 -9.25
C THR A 30 4.05 -17.35 -9.82
N GLU A 31 4.41 -17.40 -11.10
CA GLU A 31 5.09 -16.29 -11.75
C GLU A 31 4.11 -15.40 -12.53
N ARG A 32 4.24 -14.10 -12.35
CA ARG A 32 3.58 -13.03 -13.11
C ARG A 32 4.62 -12.05 -13.62
N HIS A 33 4.20 -11.19 -14.53
CA HIS A 33 5.02 -10.10 -15.03
C HIS A 33 4.17 -8.86 -15.26
N PHE A 34 4.78 -7.70 -15.08
CA PHE A 34 4.23 -6.45 -15.60
C PHE A 34 5.34 -5.61 -16.24
N SER A 35 4.96 -4.60 -17.00
CA SER A 35 5.91 -3.72 -17.68
C SER A 35 5.83 -2.30 -17.12
N LEU A 36 6.99 -1.71 -16.91
CA LEU A 36 7.19 -0.29 -16.64
C LEU A 36 7.83 0.32 -17.89
N GLY A 37 7.00 0.74 -18.84
CA GLY A 37 7.44 1.07 -20.18
C GLY A 37 8.09 -0.14 -20.87
N ASP A 38 9.36 -0.02 -21.22
CA ASP A 38 10.16 -1.07 -21.86
C ASP A 38 10.75 -2.10 -20.86
N ARG A 39 10.69 -1.82 -19.57
CA ARG A 39 11.20 -2.73 -18.53
C ARG A 39 10.15 -3.74 -18.10
N ARG A 40 10.50 -5.01 -18.19
CA ARG A 40 9.70 -6.12 -17.65
C ARG A 40 10.12 -6.40 -16.22
N VAL A 41 9.17 -6.36 -15.29
CA VAL A 41 9.34 -6.69 -13.88
C VAL A 41 8.77 -8.08 -13.61
N ARG A 42 9.55 -8.92 -12.97
CA ARG A 42 9.16 -10.26 -12.57
C ARG A 42 8.49 -10.23 -11.21
N VAL A 43 7.38 -10.95 -11.05
CA VAL A 43 6.63 -11.07 -9.81
C VAL A 43 6.43 -12.54 -9.46
N LEU A 44 6.85 -12.95 -8.28
CA LEU A 44 6.66 -14.29 -7.74
C LEU A 44 5.64 -14.20 -6.59
N LEU A 45 4.65 -15.09 -6.63
CA LEU A 45 3.54 -15.13 -5.68
C LEU A 45 3.50 -16.50 -5.00
N GLY A 46 3.31 -16.51 -3.69
CA GLY A 46 3.14 -17.75 -2.93
C GLY A 46 2.50 -17.56 -1.57
N HIS A 47 2.32 -18.65 -0.86
CA HIS A 47 1.74 -18.71 0.47
C HIS A 47 2.69 -19.47 1.39
N ASP A 48 3.05 -18.88 2.54
CA ASP A 48 3.96 -19.48 3.51
C ASP A 48 5.27 -20.00 2.88
N CYS A 49 5.83 -19.21 1.96
CA CYS A 49 6.88 -19.60 1.03
C CYS A 49 8.23 -18.87 1.28
N LEU A 50 8.54 -18.48 2.51
CA LEU A 50 9.77 -17.75 2.82
C LEU A 50 11.05 -18.45 2.36
N ASP A 51 11.08 -19.79 2.36
CA ASP A 51 12.23 -20.56 1.88
C ASP A 51 12.39 -20.45 0.37
N ASP A 52 11.28 -20.45 -0.39
CA ASP A 52 11.28 -20.22 -1.82
C ASP A 52 11.67 -18.78 -2.16
N VAL A 53 11.25 -17.80 -1.34
CA VAL A 53 11.70 -16.40 -1.43
C VAL A 53 13.21 -16.32 -1.30
N ALA A 54 13.78 -16.97 -0.28
CA ALA A 54 15.23 -17.01 -0.08
C ALA A 54 15.96 -17.68 -1.26
N GLN A 55 15.41 -18.76 -1.80
CA GLN A 55 15.94 -19.44 -2.99
C GLN A 55 15.88 -18.54 -4.23
N ALA A 56 14.78 -17.79 -4.44
CA ALA A 56 14.68 -16.83 -5.53
C ALA A 56 15.73 -15.72 -5.44
N LEU A 57 16.03 -15.25 -4.22
CA LEU A 57 17.09 -14.26 -3.97
C LEU A 57 18.47 -14.83 -4.30
N THR A 58 18.81 -16.02 -3.81
CA THR A 58 20.11 -16.66 -4.09
C THR A 58 20.34 -16.92 -5.57
N GLY A 59 19.28 -17.15 -6.33
CA GLY A 59 19.32 -17.31 -7.81
C GLY A 59 19.67 -16.04 -8.58
N LEU A 60 19.77 -14.86 -7.94
CA LEU A 60 20.05 -13.59 -8.63
C LEU A 60 21.53 -13.38 -8.99
N ASP A 61 22.44 -14.29 -8.68
CA ASP A 61 23.89 -14.15 -8.92
C ASP A 61 24.44 -12.79 -8.43
N ALA A 62 24.17 -12.44 -7.17
CA ALA A 62 24.67 -11.23 -6.54
C ALA A 62 25.99 -11.49 -5.80
N ASP A 63 26.89 -10.50 -5.80
CA ASP A 63 28.11 -10.58 -4.99
C ASP A 63 27.88 -10.21 -3.52
N ARG A 64 26.83 -9.41 -3.25
CA ARG A 64 26.38 -9.02 -1.90
C ARG A 64 24.90 -8.68 -1.91
N PHE A 65 24.23 -8.87 -0.76
CA PHE A 65 22.86 -8.43 -0.54
C PHE A 65 22.82 -7.38 0.58
N VAL A 66 22.01 -6.34 0.36
CA VAL A 66 21.69 -5.33 1.38
C VAL A 66 20.21 -5.37 1.65
N PHE A 67 19.83 -5.93 2.78
CA PHE A 67 18.44 -5.97 3.25
C PHE A 67 18.11 -4.65 3.96
N VAL A 68 17.02 -4.02 3.57
CA VAL A 68 16.48 -2.81 4.21
C VAL A 68 15.09 -3.12 4.75
N THR A 69 14.88 -2.87 6.05
CA THR A 69 13.66 -3.20 6.76
C THR A 69 13.38 -2.18 7.88
N ASP A 70 12.27 -2.35 8.59
CA ASP A 70 12.03 -1.69 9.87
C ASP A 70 12.12 -2.68 11.04
N ASP A 71 12.23 -2.14 12.26
CA ASP A 71 12.44 -2.94 13.47
C ASP A 71 11.28 -3.90 13.77
N THR A 72 10.07 -3.63 13.23
CA THR A 72 8.89 -4.49 13.40
C THR A 72 9.05 -5.79 12.60
N VAL A 73 9.54 -5.69 11.38
CA VAL A 73 9.63 -6.81 10.41
C VAL A 73 10.98 -7.52 10.50
N GLN A 74 12.01 -6.85 11.06
CA GLN A 74 13.38 -7.34 11.11
C GLN A 74 13.47 -8.77 11.64
N GLY A 75 12.98 -9.04 12.84
CA GLY A 75 13.10 -10.34 13.50
C GLY A 75 12.23 -11.44 12.88
N VAL A 76 11.11 -11.07 12.25
CA VAL A 76 10.12 -12.03 11.75
C VAL A 76 10.46 -12.53 10.35
N VAL A 77 10.86 -11.63 9.46
CA VAL A 77 11.07 -11.94 8.02
C VAL A 77 12.49 -11.64 7.58
N ALA A 78 12.96 -10.39 7.74
CA ALA A 78 14.21 -9.94 7.11
C ALA A 78 15.43 -10.71 7.60
N SER A 79 15.56 -10.98 8.91
CA SER A 79 16.69 -11.74 9.46
C SER A 79 16.72 -13.20 8.97
N LYS A 80 15.53 -13.81 8.77
CA LYS A 80 15.44 -15.18 8.25
C LYS A 80 15.94 -15.24 6.80
N LEU A 81 15.45 -14.32 5.94
CA LEU A 81 15.87 -14.23 4.55
C LEU A 81 17.37 -13.92 4.43
N ALA A 82 17.87 -12.95 5.21
CA ALA A 82 19.28 -12.60 5.22
C ALA A 82 20.16 -13.78 5.66
N GLY A 83 19.78 -14.51 6.71
CA GLY A 83 20.52 -15.67 7.21
C GLY A 83 20.61 -16.84 6.21
N VAL A 84 19.57 -17.06 5.40
CA VAL A 84 19.62 -18.06 4.33
C VAL A 84 20.52 -17.57 3.18
N VAL A 85 20.36 -16.34 2.75
CA VAL A 85 21.15 -15.74 1.67
C VAL A 85 22.63 -15.68 2.02
N GLU A 86 22.98 -15.42 3.29
CA GLU A 86 24.37 -15.33 3.78
C GLU A 86 25.16 -16.64 3.59
N GLN A 87 24.49 -17.78 3.42
CA GLN A 87 25.14 -19.05 3.10
C GLN A 87 25.72 -19.08 1.67
N THR A 88 25.27 -18.19 0.79
CA THR A 88 25.70 -18.12 -0.62
C THR A 88 26.47 -16.86 -0.96
N ALA A 89 26.10 -15.71 -0.35
CA ALA A 89 26.76 -14.42 -0.55
C ALA A 89 26.62 -13.55 0.71
N PRO A 90 27.62 -12.69 1.01
CA PRO A 90 27.57 -11.81 2.17
C PRO A 90 26.29 -10.96 2.19
N ALA A 91 25.64 -10.88 3.35
CA ALA A 91 24.41 -10.10 3.55
C ALA A 91 24.59 -9.04 4.64
N LEU A 92 24.10 -7.83 4.39
CA LEU A 92 24.02 -6.72 5.35
C LEU A 92 22.56 -6.44 5.65
N LEU A 93 22.20 -6.38 6.93
CA LEU A 93 20.84 -6.03 7.36
C LEU A 93 20.83 -4.60 7.92
N LEU A 94 20.06 -3.73 7.29
CA LEU A 94 19.85 -2.34 7.68
C LEU A 94 18.42 -2.16 8.17
N SER A 95 18.26 -1.70 9.40
CA SER A 95 16.96 -1.44 9.98
C SER A 95 16.81 0.01 10.45
N HIS A 96 15.58 0.47 10.50
CA HIS A 96 15.18 1.75 11.07
C HIS A 96 13.94 1.59 11.95
N PRO A 97 13.72 2.48 12.94
CA PRO A 97 12.50 2.47 13.72
C PRO A 97 11.25 2.62 12.81
N PRO A 98 10.13 1.98 13.15
CA PRO A 98 8.91 2.11 12.37
C PRO A 98 8.36 3.55 12.38
N GLY A 99 7.64 3.91 11.34
CA GLY A 99 6.93 5.19 11.24
C GLY A 99 7.50 6.17 10.23
N GLU A 100 6.63 7.04 9.76
CA GLU A 100 6.86 7.98 8.66
C GLU A 100 7.99 8.99 8.95
N ALA A 101 8.26 9.29 10.22
CA ALA A 101 9.35 10.18 10.65
C ALA A 101 10.74 9.69 10.23
N HIS A 102 10.90 8.38 10.02
CA HIS A 102 12.16 7.76 9.62
C HIS A 102 12.33 7.62 8.11
N LYS A 103 11.29 7.93 7.32
CA LYS A 103 11.34 8.01 5.86
C LYS A 103 11.97 9.33 5.41
N ASN A 104 13.25 9.53 5.63
CA ASN A 104 13.93 10.80 5.42
C ASN A 104 15.37 10.64 4.89
N LEU A 105 15.97 11.76 4.48
CA LEU A 105 17.35 11.79 3.95
C LEU A 105 18.41 11.36 4.97
N ALA A 106 18.20 11.59 6.26
CA ALA A 106 19.17 11.21 7.28
C ALA A 106 19.30 9.67 7.39
N THR A 107 18.16 8.97 7.41
CA THR A 107 18.12 7.50 7.37
C THR A 107 18.79 6.97 6.10
N LEU A 108 18.45 7.57 4.95
CA LEU A 108 19.04 7.19 3.66
C LEU A 108 20.55 7.39 3.63
N SER A 109 21.05 8.55 4.07
CA SER A 109 22.50 8.85 4.13
C SER A 109 23.25 7.84 4.98
N ARG A 110 22.73 7.54 6.17
CA ARG A 110 23.29 6.50 7.04
C ARG A 110 23.37 5.14 6.34
N PHE A 111 22.33 4.75 5.60
CA PHE A 111 22.28 3.47 4.89
C PHE A 111 23.24 3.44 3.70
N ILE A 112 23.45 4.56 3.01
CA ILE A 112 24.46 4.67 1.95
C ILE A 112 25.87 4.42 2.53
N ASP A 113 26.23 5.08 3.65
CA ASP A 113 27.54 4.92 4.27
C ASP A 113 27.78 3.47 4.70
N LEU A 114 26.82 2.85 5.39
CA LEU A 114 26.92 1.45 5.82
C LEU A 114 27.02 0.48 4.63
N ALA A 115 26.31 0.71 3.54
CA ALA A 115 26.39 -0.11 2.33
C ALA A 115 27.76 0.03 1.67
N LEU A 116 28.34 1.25 1.60
CA LEU A 116 29.67 1.47 1.05
C LEU A 116 30.78 0.85 1.93
N ASP A 117 30.67 0.93 3.26
CA ASP A 117 31.56 0.25 4.19
C ASP A 117 31.48 -1.26 4.02
N PHE A 118 30.32 -1.80 3.74
CA PHE A 118 30.10 -3.22 3.39
C PHE A 118 30.64 -3.61 2.01
N LYS A 119 31.22 -2.65 1.25
CA LYS A 119 31.85 -2.87 -0.06
C LYS A 119 30.87 -3.37 -1.13
N VAL A 120 29.65 -2.83 -1.16
CA VAL A 120 28.71 -3.08 -2.26
C VAL A 120 29.31 -2.68 -3.61
N THR A 121 28.88 -3.36 -4.66
CA THR A 121 29.33 -3.14 -6.05
C THR A 121 28.12 -2.97 -6.99
N ARG A 122 28.36 -2.82 -8.30
CA ARG A 122 27.29 -2.80 -9.32
C ARG A 122 26.57 -4.14 -9.46
N ARG A 123 27.13 -5.25 -8.93
CA ARG A 123 26.52 -6.57 -8.93
C ARG A 123 25.70 -6.87 -7.69
N SER A 124 25.78 -6.00 -6.68
CA SER A 124 25.02 -6.16 -5.43
C SER A 124 23.53 -5.94 -5.66
N VAL A 125 22.73 -6.50 -4.75
CA VAL A 125 21.26 -6.40 -4.77
C VAL A 125 20.78 -5.76 -3.48
N VAL A 126 19.94 -4.74 -3.57
CA VAL A 126 19.18 -4.22 -2.44
C VAL A 126 17.85 -4.95 -2.35
N VAL A 127 17.55 -5.50 -1.18
CA VAL A 127 16.31 -6.22 -0.90
C VAL A 127 15.50 -5.43 0.12
N ALA A 128 14.39 -4.87 -0.31
CA ALA A 128 13.43 -4.20 0.58
C ALA A 128 12.49 -5.23 1.20
N VAL A 129 12.48 -5.36 2.52
CA VAL A 129 11.58 -6.27 3.25
C VAL A 129 10.71 -5.43 4.16
N GLY A 130 9.41 -5.31 3.86
CA GLY A 130 8.51 -4.53 4.71
C GLY A 130 7.38 -3.82 3.98
N GLY A 131 6.86 -2.76 4.62
CA GLY A 131 5.85 -1.88 4.06
C GLY A 131 6.41 -0.85 3.07
N GLY A 132 5.60 0.17 2.75
CA GLY A 132 6.00 1.22 1.81
C GLY A 132 7.19 2.08 2.27
N ILE A 133 7.43 2.23 3.58
CA ILE A 133 8.53 3.05 4.11
C ILE A 133 9.89 2.39 3.81
N PRO A 134 10.19 1.16 4.29
CA PRO A 134 11.44 0.49 3.94
C PRO A 134 11.55 0.24 2.43
N GLY A 135 10.43 -0.01 1.73
CA GLY A 135 10.39 -0.14 0.27
C GLY A 135 10.97 1.08 -0.45
N ASN A 136 10.50 2.27 -0.10
CA ASN A 136 10.95 3.53 -0.71
C ASN A 136 12.40 3.89 -0.34
N ILE A 137 12.81 3.67 0.92
CA ILE A 137 14.20 3.91 1.36
C ILE A 137 15.14 2.97 0.60
N ALA A 138 14.82 1.69 0.50
CA ALA A 138 15.60 0.69 -0.23
C ALA A 138 15.68 1.01 -1.72
N GLY A 139 14.55 1.37 -2.34
CA GLY A 139 14.51 1.73 -3.74
C GLY A 139 15.34 2.97 -4.06
N LEU A 140 15.30 3.98 -3.18
CA LEU A 140 16.11 5.17 -3.34
C LEU A 140 17.60 4.87 -3.10
N LEU A 141 17.94 4.03 -2.11
CA LEU A 141 19.28 3.51 -1.88
C LEU A 141 19.81 2.80 -3.13
N ALA A 142 19.05 1.87 -3.69
CA ALA A 142 19.42 1.12 -4.88
C ALA A 142 19.61 2.05 -6.10
N GLY A 143 18.72 3.01 -6.29
CA GLY A 143 18.80 3.96 -7.41
C GLY A 143 19.99 4.92 -7.34
N LEU A 144 20.44 5.29 -6.13
CA LEU A 144 21.55 6.21 -5.92
C LEU A 144 22.93 5.50 -5.98
N LEU A 145 23.03 4.30 -5.42
CA LEU A 145 24.28 3.54 -5.42
C LEU A 145 24.72 3.24 -6.88
N PHE A 146 25.92 3.69 -7.23
CA PHE A 146 26.52 3.52 -8.57
C PHE A 146 25.64 3.99 -9.75
N ARG A 147 24.68 4.89 -9.54
CA ARG A 147 23.65 5.36 -10.49
C ARG A 147 22.63 4.29 -10.87
N GLY A 148 22.38 3.35 -9.97
CA GLY A 148 21.41 2.27 -10.09
C GLY A 148 22.06 0.89 -9.96
N ILE A 149 21.68 0.17 -8.91
CA ILE A 149 21.93 -1.27 -8.74
C ILE A 149 20.59 -1.99 -8.62
N ARG A 150 20.61 -3.32 -8.64
CA ARG A 150 19.39 -4.13 -8.62
C ARG A 150 18.57 -3.93 -7.35
N LEU A 151 17.25 -3.89 -7.49
CA LEU A 151 16.28 -3.75 -6.41
C LEU A 151 15.32 -4.94 -6.43
N VAL A 152 15.08 -5.54 -5.27
CA VAL A 152 14.04 -6.55 -5.05
C VAL A 152 13.11 -6.07 -3.96
N HIS A 153 11.80 -6.27 -4.13
CA HIS A 153 10.81 -6.03 -3.08
C HIS A 153 10.25 -7.35 -2.53
N VAL A 154 10.20 -7.44 -1.21
CA VAL A 154 9.46 -8.46 -0.44
C VAL A 154 8.47 -7.72 0.45
N PRO A 155 7.29 -7.34 -0.09
CA PRO A 155 6.30 -6.58 0.68
C PRO A 155 5.69 -7.43 1.78
N THR A 156 5.48 -6.83 2.96
CA THR A 156 4.88 -7.47 4.13
C THR A 156 3.56 -6.84 4.55
N THR A 157 3.06 -5.87 3.78
CA THR A 157 1.78 -5.21 4.01
C THR A 157 0.95 -5.16 2.73
N VAL A 158 -0.38 -5.17 2.87
CA VAL A 158 -1.30 -5.11 1.71
C VAL A 158 -1.05 -3.85 0.88
N ILE A 159 -0.84 -2.69 1.52
CA ILE A 159 -0.59 -1.43 0.78
C ILE A 159 0.74 -1.48 0.02
N ALA A 160 1.77 -2.12 0.57
CA ALA A 160 3.02 -2.29 -0.16
C ALA A 160 2.83 -3.23 -1.35
N ALA A 161 2.20 -4.39 -1.15
CA ALA A 161 1.96 -5.38 -2.19
C ALA A 161 1.07 -4.80 -3.31
N CYS A 162 -0.10 -4.24 -2.98
CA CYS A 162 -1.10 -3.81 -3.95
C CYS A 162 -0.81 -2.45 -4.59
N ASP A 163 0.08 -1.65 -4.03
CA ASP A 163 0.33 -0.28 -4.52
C ASP A 163 1.81 0.04 -4.72
N SER A 164 2.60 0.21 -3.65
CA SER A 164 3.89 0.88 -3.75
C SER A 164 4.96 0.07 -4.49
N VAL A 165 4.94 -1.27 -4.44
CA VAL A 165 5.93 -2.11 -5.16
C VAL A 165 5.62 -2.24 -6.65
N ILE A 166 4.35 -2.04 -7.06
CA ILE A 166 3.93 -1.99 -8.46
C ILE A 166 4.10 -0.57 -8.98
N SER A 167 5.31 -0.05 -8.92
CA SER A 167 5.68 1.31 -9.33
C SER A 167 7.19 1.43 -9.48
N ALA A 168 7.65 2.44 -10.21
CA ALA A 168 9.06 2.83 -10.21
C ALA A 168 9.36 3.98 -9.23
N LYS A 169 8.36 4.58 -8.59
CA LYS A 169 8.51 5.73 -7.70
C LYS A 169 9.20 5.35 -6.40
N GLN A 170 10.36 5.98 -6.13
CA GLN A 170 11.10 5.82 -4.88
C GLN A 170 11.38 7.20 -4.30
N ALA A 171 10.93 7.46 -3.07
CA ALA A 171 11.07 8.78 -2.49
C ALA A 171 11.14 8.76 -0.97
N VAL A 172 11.72 9.82 -0.40
CA VAL A 172 11.71 10.14 1.03
C VAL A 172 11.09 11.51 1.28
N ASN A 173 10.76 11.74 2.54
CA ASN A 173 10.13 12.97 3.01
C ASN A 173 11.16 14.05 3.30
N THR A 174 10.68 15.29 3.24
CA THR A 174 11.39 16.46 3.75
C THR A 174 10.58 17.12 4.88
N ALA A 175 11.15 18.14 5.50
CA ALA A 175 10.41 18.95 6.49
C ALA A 175 9.19 19.67 5.90
N HIS A 176 9.10 19.79 4.57
CA HIS A 176 8.07 20.57 3.90
C HIS A 176 6.91 19.70 3.35
N ALA A 177 7.22 18.47 2.90
CA ALA A 177 6.19 17.60 2.33
C ALA A 177 6.66 16.13 2.24
N LYS A 178 5.68 15.22 2.09
CA LYS A 178 5.92 13.79 1.84
C LYS A 178 6.38 13.55 0.41
N ASN A 179 7.24 12.54 0.22
CA ASN A 179 7.66 12.00 -1.07
C ASN A 179 8.21 13.04 -2.07
N THR A 180 8.88 14.09 -1.59
CA THR A 180 9.35 15.21 -2.44
C THR A 180 10.76 15.04 -2.97
N VAL A 181 11.57 14.17 -2.38
CA VAL A 181 12.92 13.87 -2.84
C VAL A 181 12.99 12.41 -3.26
N GLY A 182 13.16 12.16 -4.55
CA GLY A 182 13.11 10.81 -5.08
C GLY A 182 13.55 10.71 -6.52
N LEU A 183 13.45 9.49 -7.03
CA LEU A 183 13.76 9.12 -8.41
C LEU A 183 12.84 7.97 -8.87
N TYR A 184 12.89 7.68 -10.15
CA TYR A 184 12.26 6.49 -10.72
C TYR A 184 13.29 5.38 -10.81
N HIS A 185 13.11 4.32 -10.01
CA HIS A 185 13.96 3.15 -10.01
C HIS A 185 13.10 1.88 -9.90
N PRO A 186 12.83 1.22 -11.03
CA PRO A 186 11.98 0.03 -11.03
C PRO A 186 12.67 -1.16 -10.36
N PRO A 187 11.92 -2.03 -9.66
CA PRO A 187 12.45 -3.28 -9.18
C PRO A 187 12.75 -4.25 -10.34
N GLU A 188 13.71 -5.14 -10.12
CA GLU A 188 13.96 -6.29 -11.00
C GLU A 188 13.01 -7.45 -10.68
N LEU A 189 12.73 -7.63 -9.39
CA LEU A 189 11.92 -8.72 -8.86
C LEU A 189 11.06 -8.23 -7.70
N ILE A 190 9.80 -8.70 -7.66
CA ILE A 190 8.92 -8.60 -6.51
C ILE A 190 8.58 -10.03 -6.09
N VAL A 191 8.68 -10.33 -4.79
CA VAL A 191 8.27 -11.64 -4.26
C VAL A 191 7.26 -11.41 -3.15
N VAL A 192 6.05 -11.91 -3.32
CA VAL A 192 4.94 -11.74 -2.36
C VAL A 192 4.63 -13.08 -1.71
N ASP A 193 4.87 -13.16 -0.41
CA ASP A 193 4.36 -14.24 0.44
C ASP A 193 3.08 -13.76 1.12
N PHE A 194 1.93 -14.26 0.67
CA PHE A 194 0.63 -13.85 1.21
C PHE A 194 0.39 -14.34 2.64
N GLY A 195 1.08 -15.38 3.12
CA GLY A 195 1.10 -15.76 4.53
C GLY A 195 1.71 -14.65 5.38
N VAL A 196 2.84 -14.06 4.93
CA VAL A 196 3.47 -12.91 5.59
C VAL A 196 2.58 -11.66 5.53
N VAL A 197 2.00 -11.35 4.36
CA VAL A 197 1.11 -10.18 4.22
C VAL A 197 -0.13 -10.31 5.12
N ALA A 198 -0.65 -11.51 5.29
CA ALA A 198 -1.80 -11.81 6.15
C ALA A 198 -1.52 -11.67 7.66
N MET A 199 -0.25 -11.55 8.07
CA MET A 199 0.11 -11.25 9.48
C MET A 199 -0.17 -9.80 9.87
N GLY A 200 -0.48 -8.92 8.91
CA GLY A 200 -0.79 -7.52 9.16
C GLY A 200 -2.04 -7.31 10.01
N SER A 201 -2.14 -6.16 10.69
CA SER A 201 -3.34 -5.84 11.45
C SER A 201 -4.56 -5.66 10.52
N PRO A 202 -5.79 -5.95 11.00
CA PRO A 202 -7.00 -5.67 10.21
C PRO A 202 -7.09 -4.24 9.70
N ARG A 203 -6.58 -3.27 10.45
CA ARG A 203 -6.54 -1.87 10.05
C ARG A 203 -5.52 -1.61 8.93
N ASP A 204 -4.38 -2.31 8.92
CA ASP A 204 -3.41 -2.25 7.83
C ASP A 204 -3.94 -2.90 6.55
N MET A 205 -4.59 -4.04 6.69
CA MET A 205 -5.24 -4.72 5.57
C MET A 205 -6.33 -3.83 4.94
N ARG A 206 -7.20 -3.23 5.77
CA ARG A 206 -8.21 -2.26 5.31
C ARG A 206 -7.58 -1.11 4.53
N SER A 207 -6.55 -0.49 5.10
CA SER A 207 -5.85 0.63 4.45
C SER A 207 -5.30 0.23 3.09
N GLY A 208 -4.64 -0.93 2.97
CA GLY A 208 -4.11 -1.40 1.69
C GLY A 208 -5.20 -1.71 0.66
N THR A 209 -6.29 -2.33 1.09
CA THR A 209 -7.42 -2.71 0.20
C THR A 209 -8.15 -1.48 -0.37
N CYS A 210 -8.13 -0.32 0.31
CA CYS A 210 -8.70 0.92 -0.20
C CYS A 210 -8.08 1.35 -1.54
N GLU A 211 -6.81 1.04 -1.80
CA GLU A 211 -6.15 1.34 -3.06
C GLU A 211 -6.73 0.49 -4.21
N THR A 212 -7.06 -0.77 -3.95
CA THR A 212 -7.74 -1.62 -4.93
C THR A 212 -9.17 -1.12 -5.21
N VAL A 213 -9.88 -0.65 -4.18
CA VAL A 213 -11.20 0.02 -4.36
C VAL A 213 -11.05 1.27 -5.23
N LYS A 214 -10.05 2.10 -4.99
CA LYS A 214 -9.74 3.27 -5.81
C LYS A 214 -9.54 2.89 -7.28
N ASN A 215 -8.73 1.87 -7.53
CA ASN A 215 -8.44 1.39 -8.89
C ASN A 215 -9.72 0.92 -9.61
N ALA A 216 -10.61 0.23 -8.91
CA ALA A 216 -11.89 -0.20 -9.48
C ALA A 216 -12.82 0.98 -9.79
N LEU A 217 -12.93 1.95 -8.88
CA LEU A 217 -13.82 3.10 -9.09
C LEU A 217 -13.33 4.03 -10.21
N ALA A 218 -12.02 4.30 -10.24
CA ALA A 218 -11.45 5.31 -11.12
C ALA A 218 -11.00 4.78 -12.50
N ILE A 219 -10.69 3.47 -12.61
CA ILE A 219 -9.98 2.94 -13.78
C ILE A 219 -10.66 1.72 -14.37
N ASP A 220 -11.04 0.72 -13.54
CA ASP A 220 -11.63 -0.53 -14.03
C ASP A 220 -12.89 -0.96 -13.24
N PRO A 221 -14.05 -0.40 -13.55
CA PRO A 221 -15.30 -0.76 -12.89
C PRO A 221 -15.72 -2.23 -13.05
N GLY A 222 -15.14 -2.94 -14.01
CA GLY A 222 -15.34 -4.38 -14.17
C GLY A 222 -14.91 -5.20 -12.96
N GLN A 223 -14.06 -4.65 -12.09
CA GLN A 223 -13.63 -5.29 -10.84
C GLN A 223 -14.63 -5.16 -9.68
N ILE A 224 -15.60 -4.26 -9.77
CA ILE A 224 -16.56 -3.98 -8.69
C ILE A 224 -17.34 -5.23 -8.23
N PRO A 225 -17.85 -6.11 -9.10
CA PRO A 225 -18.52 -7.33 -8.65
C PRO A 225 -17.61 -8.25 -7.80
N THR A 226 -16.34 -8.37 -8.17
CA THR A 226 -15.35 -9.15 -7.39
C THR A 226 -15.08 -8.50 -6.04
N LEU A 227 -14.90 -7.18 -5.99
CA LEU A 227 -14.73 -6.45 -4.74
C LEU A 227 -15.92 -6.56 -3.83
N ARG A 228 -17.15 -6.50 -4.34
CA ARG A 228 -18.37 -6.73 -3.55
C ARG A 228 -18.40 -8.07 -2.84
N ARG A 229 -17.76 -9.10 -3.43
CA ARG A 229 -17.63 -10.43 -2.84
C ARG A 229 -16.49 -10.51 -1.81
N LEU A 230 -15.35 -9.85 -2.11
CA LEU A 230 -14.14 -9.93 -1.29
C LEU A 230 -14.18 -9.01 -0.07
N LEU A 231 -14.70 -7.78 -0.23
CA LEU A 231 -14.61 -6.77 0.82
C LEU A 231 -15.36 -7.16 2.09
N ARG A 232 -14.69 -7.00 3.23
CA ARG A 232 -15.20 -7.29 4.57
C ARG A 232 -14.90 -6.13 5.52
N PRO A 233 -15.92 -5.58 6.24
CA PRO A 233 -15.71 -4.43 7.13
C PRO A 233 -14.71 -4.69 8.26
N ARG A 234 -14.55 -5.96 8.68
CA ARG A 234 -13.56 -6.35 9.69
C ARG A 234 -12.15 -6.51 9.14
N ALA A 235 -12.01 -6.52 7.81
CA ALA A 235 -10.76 -6.77 7.10
C ALA A 235 -10.04 -8.07 7.55
N ASP A 236 -10.81 -9.10 7.83
CA ASP A 236 -10.38 -10.45 8.22
C ASP A 236 -10.12 -11.31 6.95
N TYR A 237 -9.17 -10.84 6.14
CA TYR A 237 -8.81 -11.48 4.88
C TYR A 237 -7.88 -12.67 5.10
N THR A 238 -8.15 -13.76 4.39
CA THR A 238 -7.22 -14.87 4.25
C THR A 238 -6.09 -14.52 3.27
N ALA A 239 -5.00 -15.30 3.29
CA ALA A 239 -3.92 -15.15 2.31
C ALA A 239 -4.44 -15.27 0.85
N ALA A 240 -5.40 -16.16 0.59
CA ALA A 240 -6.02 -16.31 -0.72
C ALA A 240 -6.88 -15.10 -1.11
N ASP A 241 -7.62 -14.49 -0.19
CA ASP A 241 -8.34 -13.24 -0.46
C ASP A 241 -7.37 -12.11 -0.82
N LEU A 242 -6.22 -12.04 -0.13
CA LEU A 242 -5.18 -11.03 -0.38
C LEU A 242 -4.47 -11.24 -1.72
N GLU A 243 -4.27 -12.49 -2.14
CA GLU A 243 -3.76 -12.78 -3.49
C GLU A 243 -4.74 -12.30 -4.56
N GLU A 244 -6.04 -12.55 -4.41
CA GLU A 244 -7.04 -12.06 -5.36
C GLU A 244 -7.12 -10.52 -5.39
N ILE A 245 -7.04 -9.85 -4.23
CA ILE A 245 -6.96 -8.38 -4.12
C ILE A 245 -5.69 -7.85 -4.81
N PHE A 246 -4.57 -8.52 -4.66
CA PHE A 246 -3.32 -8.17 -5.33
C PHE A 246 -3.44 -8.29 -6.85
N GLU A 247 -3.99 -9.41 -7.36
CA GLU A 247 -4.17 -9.63 -8.80
C GLU A 247 -5.08 -8.54 -9.43
N LEU A 248 -6.11 -8.09 -8.74
CA LEU A 248 -6.93 -6.95 -9.19
C LEU A 248 -6.09 -5.67 -9.35
N SER A 249 -5.26 -5.37 -8.35
CA SER A 249 -4.37 -4.19 -8.40
C SER A 249 -3.31 -4.33 -9.48
N LEU A 250 -2.68 -5.49 -9.60
CA LEU A 250 -1.67 -5.77 -10.63
C LEU A 250 -2.25 -5.60 -12.04
N ALA A 251 -3.45 -6.11 -12.29
CA ALA A 251 -4.12 -6.02 -13.59
C ALA A 251 -4.36 -4.57 -14.03
N VAL A 252 -4.79 -3.69 -13.12
CA VAL A 252 -5.03 -2.27 -13.42
C VAL A 252 -3.70 -1.54 -13.62
N LYS A 253 -2.78 -1.67 -12.66
CA LYS A 253 -1.51 -0.92 -12.69
C LYS A 253 -0.65 -1.35 -13.87
N SER A 254 -0.62 -2.63 -14.23
CA SER A 254 0.13 -3.13 -15.38
C SER A 254 -0.26 -2.43 -16.69
N ARG A 255 -1.55 -2.18 -16.91
CA ARG A 255 -2.03 -1.48 -18.11
C ARG A 255 -1.58 -0.02 -18.14
N LEU A 256 -1.72 0.68 -17.01
CA LEU A 256 -1.34 2.09 -16.92
C LEU A 256 0.18 2.26 -17.04
N LEU A 257 0.96 1.44 -16.33
CA LEU A 257 2.41 1.58 -16.24
C LEU A 257 3.14 1.13 -17.52
N LEU A 258 2.49 0.34 -18.38
CA LEU A 258 3.01 0.02 -19.69
C LEU A 258 3.13 1.29 -20.56
N GLU A 259 2.12 2.15 -20.51
CA GLU A 259 2.03 3.37 -21.33
C GLU A 259 2.61 4.60 -20.63
N ASP A 260 2.44 4.67 -19.29
CA ASP A 260 2.87 5.78 -18.44
C ASP A 260 3.70 5.31 -17.24
N PRO A 261 4.94 4.83 -17.45
CA PRO A 261 5.77 4.26 -16.40
C PRO A 261 6.18 5.24 -15.30
N HIS A 262 6.01 6.55 -15.55
CA HIS A 262 6.31 7.61 -14.59
C HIS A 262 5.06 8.21 -13.94
N GLU A 263 3.87 7.69 -14.26
CA GLU A 263 2.58 8.15 -13.72
C GLU A 263 2.39 9.67 -13.86
N LYS A 264 2.70 10.21 -15.04
CA LYS A 264 2.61 11.65 -15.35
C LYS A 264 1.38 12.02 -16.18
N TYR A 265 0.75 11.05 -16.82
CA TYR A 265 -0.37 11.21 -17.74
C TYR A 265 -1.57 10.38 -17.25
N SER A 266 -1.83 9.23 -17.86
CA SER A 266 -2.91 8.33 -17.43
C SER A 266 -2.72 7.81 -16.00
N GLY A 267 -1.49 7.67 -15.55
CA GLY A 267 -1.15 7.29 -14.18
C GLY A 267 -1.59 8.30 -13.11
N VAL A 268 -1.91 9.56 -13.49
CA VAL A 268 -2.50 10.54 -12.56
C VAL A 268 -3.87 10.08 -12.06
N LEU A 269 -4.56 9.17 -12.76
CA LEU A 269 -5.80 8.55 -12.27
C LEU A 269 -5.60 7.77 -10.96
N LEU A 270 -4.39 7.27 -10.69
CA LEU A 270 -4.02 6.65 -9.42
C LEU A 270 -4.07 7.64 -8.24
N GLU A 271 -4.12 8.95 -8.51
CA GLU A 271 -4.27 10.00 -7.51
C GLU A 271 -5.75 10.33 -7.18
N TYR A 272 -6.72 9.54 -7.67
CA TYR A 272 -8.13 9.70 -7.31
C TYR A 272 -8.33 9.61 -5.80
N GLY A 273 -9.01 10.59 -5.20
CA GLY A 273 -9.19 10.71 -3.75
C GLY A 273 -7.99 11.29 -2.97
N HIS A 274 -6.78 11.29 -3.53
CA HIS A 274 -5.57 11.68 -2.82
C HIS A 274 -5.49 13.16 -2.44
N THR A 275 -6.08 14.08 -3.20
CA THR A 275 -6.05 15.53 -2.88
C THR A 275 -6.60 15.81 -1.48
N VAL A 276 -7.75 15.24 -1.16
CA VAL A 276 -8.35 15.37 0.17
C VAL A 276 -7.78 14.34 1.14
N GLY A 277 -7.49 13.13 0.65
CA GLY A 277 -6.89 12.05 1.46
C GLY A 277 -5.59 12.47 2.13
N HIS A 278 -4.63 13.01 1.40
CA HIS A 278 -3.38 13.52 1.96
C HIS A 278 -3.61 14.62 3.01
N ALA A 279 -4.59 15.51 2.77
CA ALA A 279 -4.92 16.56 3.72
C ALA A 279 -5.51 16.00 5.02
N LEU A 280 -6.37 14.98 4.94
CA LEU A 280 -6.93 14.29 6.12
C LEU A 280 -5.84 13.55 6.90
N GLU A 281 -4.93 12.87 6.20
CA GLU A 281 -3.81 12.17 6.81
C GLU A 281 -2.91 13.15 7.60
N LEU A 282 -2.52 14.28 6.98
CA LEU A 282 -1.71 15.30 7.62
C LEU A 282 -2.42 15.99 8.79
N ALA A 283 -3.69 16.37 8.60
CA ALA A 283 -4.48 17.04 9.63
C ALA A 283 -4.67 16.14 10.86
N SER A 284 -4.92 14.83 10.65
CA SER A 284 -5.11 13.89 11.76
C SER A 284 -3.83 13.57 12.52
N ALA A 285 -2.68 13.57 11.83
CA ALA A 285 -1.38 13.32 12.44
C ALA A 285 -0.73 14.55 13.08
N ALA A 286 -1.32 15.74 12.93
CA ALA A 286 -0.77 16.98 13.47
C ALA A 286 -0.74 16.96 15.01
N PRO A 287 0.35 17.42 15.65
CA PRO A 287 0.41 17.54 17.11
C PRO A 287 -0.74 18.40 17.64
N GLY A 288 -1.48 17.90 18.62
CA GLY A 288 -2.60 18.62 19.21
C GLY A 288 -3.92 18.59 18.44
N SER A 289 -4.01 17.83 17.35
CA SER A 289 -5.25 17.65 16.58
C SER A 289 -6.40 17.05 17.41
N GLY A 290 -6.10 16.27 18.45
CA GLY A 290 -7.10 15.51 19.20
C GLY A 290 -7.78 14.40 18.38
N ALA A 291 -7.43 14.24 17.12
CA ALA A 291 -7.97 13.23 16.23
C ALA A 291 -7.17 11.92 16.31
N VAL A 292 -7.82 10.81 15.98
CA VAL A 292 -7.13 9.54 15.75
C VAL A 292 -6.41 9.64 14.41
N PRO A 293 -5.08 9.36 14.33
CA PRO A 293 -4.38 9.39 13.06
C PRO A 293 -5.03 8.46 12.03
N VAL A 294 -5.40 9.03 10.88
CA VAL A 294 -6.03 8.30 9.78
C VAL A 294 -4.92 7.66 8.95
N LYS A 295 -5.02 6.35 8.66
CA LYS A 295 -4.07 5.66 7.80
C LYS A 295 -4.28 6.07 6.33
N HIS A 296 -3.23 6.00 5.53
CA HIS A 296 -3.20 6.46 4.14
C HIS A 296 -4.42 5.99 3.32
N GLY A 297 -4.66 4.69 3.21
CA GLY A 297 -5.79 4.19 2.42
C GLY A 297 -7.16 4.53 3.02
N GLU A 298 -7.29 4.62 4.37
CA GLU A 298 -8.51 5.13 5.00
C GLU A 298 -8.76 6.59 4.58
N ALA A 299 -7.71 7.40 4.55
CA ALA A 299 -7.78 8.80 4.11
C ALA A 299 -8.13 8.92 2.62
N VAL A 300 -7.53 8.07 1.77
CA VAL A 300 -7.84 8.01 0.33
C VAL A 300 -9.30 7.61 0.10
N ALA A 301 -9.82 6.63 0.85
CA ALA A 301 -11.23 6.22 0.77
C ALA A 301 -12.18 7.39 1.11
N LEU A 302 -11.89 8.12 2.20
CA LEU A 302 -12.66 9.32 2.56
C LEU A 302 -12.51 10.43 1.52
N GLY A 303 -11.32 10.58 0.94
CA GLY A 303 -11.06 11.50 -0.16
C GLY A 303 -11.81 11.15 -1.44
N MET A 304 -12.00 9.86 -1.75
CA MET A 304 -12.84 9.41 -2.86
C MET A 304 -14.31 9.79 -2.64
N ALA A 305 -14.82 9.65 -1.40
CA ALA A 305 -16.18 10.09 -1.07
C ALA A 305 -16.35 11.59 -1.30
N VAL A 306 -15.36 12.43 -0.93
CA VAL A 306 -15.38 13.87 -1.20
C VAL A 306 -15.29 14.16 -2.70
N ALA A 307 -14.42 13.48 -3.43
CA ALA A 307 -14.29 13.66 -4.90
C ALA A 307 -15.59 13.30 -5.62
N ALA A 308 -16.27 12.23 -5.20
CA ALA A 308 -17.59 11.84 -5.73
C ALA A 308 -18.68 12.87 -5.40
N ASP A 309 -18.72 13.39 -4.18
CA ASP A 309 -19.68 14.45 -3.78
C ASP A 309 -19.44 15.74 -4.57
N VAL A 310 -18.17 16.17 -4.74
CA VAL A 310 -17.82 17.32 -5.58
C VAL A 310 -18.27 17.11 -7.02
N ALA A 311 -17.99 15.97 -7.63
CA ALA A 311 -18.38 15.68 -9.01
C ALA A 311 -19.92 15.65 -9.16
N HIS A 312 -20.62 15.15 -8.15
CA HIS A 312 -22.09 15.15 -8.12
C HIS A 312 -22.66 16.57 -7.99
N ARG A 313 -22.14 17.39 -7.11
CA ARG A 313 -22.55 18.82 -6.95
C ARG A 313 -22.33 19.62 -8.24
N LEU A 314 -21.28 19.29 -8.99
CA LEU A 314 -21.02 19.88 -10.30
C LEU A 314 -21.93 19.32 -11.43
N GLY A 315 -22.83 18.39 -11.11
CA GLY A 315 -23.71 17.75 -12.06
C GLY A 315 -23.03 16.76 -13.02
N ALA A 316 -21.77 16.39 -12.73
CA ALA A 316 -20.97 15.52 -13.58
C ALA A 316 -21.14 14.03 -13.26
N LEU A 317 -21.28 13.66 -11.98
CA LEU A 317 -21.41 12.28 -11.54
C LEU A 317 -22.85 11.96 -11.11
N GLY A 318 -23.40 10.87 -11.65
CA GLY A 318 -24.76 10.41 -11.31
C GLY A 318 -24.86 9.83 -9.88
N ALA A 319 -26.06 9.89 -9.30
CA ALA A 319 -26.34 9.42 -7.94
C ALA A 319 -25.99 7.93 -7.71
N ASP A 320 -26.20 7.07 -8.70
CA ASP A 320 -25.89 5.64 -8.61
C ASP A 320 -24.37 5.39 -8.47
N ALA A 321 -23.57 6.21 -9.15
CA ALA A 321 -22.12 6.14 -9.02
C ALA A 321 -21.66 6.62 -7.63
N VAL A 322 -22.27 7.69 -7.09
CA VAL A 322 -22.03 8.14 -5.71
C VAL A 322 -22.39 7.03 -4.71
N ALA A 323 -23.56 6.40 -4.87
CA ALA A 323 -23.99 5.29 -4.02
C ALA A 323 -23.01 4.10 -4.08
N THR A 324 -22.42 3.83 -5.25
CA THR A 324 -21.39 2.78 -5.40
C THR A 324 -20.12 3.13 -4.64
N HIS A 325 -19.69 4.40 -4.61
CA HIS A 325 -18.55 4.82 -3.78
C HIS A 325 -18.84 4.58 -2.29
N GLU A 326 -20.01 5.02 -1.84
CA GLU A 326 -20.41 4.85 -0.44
C GLU A 326 -20.48 3.37 -0.05
N GLU A 327 -21.09 2.54 -0.90
CA GLU A 327 -21.18 1.09 -0.71
C GLU A 327 -19.78 0.45 -0.53
N LEU A 328 -18.85 0.72 -1.44
CA LEU A 328 -17.53 0.09 -1.39
C LEU A 328 -16.69 0.59 -0.21
N ILE A 329 -16.79 1.86 0.16
CA ILE A 329 -16.13 2.45 1.32
C ILE A 329 -16.68 1.84 2.62
N GLU A 330 -17.98 1.61 2.71
CA GLU A 330 -18.59 0.92 3.84
C GLU A 330 -18.18 -0.54 3.91
N ARG A 331 -18.19 -1.25 2.77
CA ARG A 331 -17.79 -2.66 2.67
C ARG A 331 -16.34 -2.90 3.05
N VAL A 332 -15.42 -1.99 2.71
CA VAL A 332 -14.02 -2.09 3.15
C VAL A 332 -13.85 -1.72 4.62
N GLY A 333 -14.89 -1.19 5.27
CA GLY A 333 -14.93 -0.90 6.70
C GLY A 333 -14.31 0.43 7.11
N VAL A 334 -14.23 1.41 6.20
CA VAL A 334 -13.77 2.77 6.54
C VAL A 334 -14.92 3.57 7.14
N CYS A 335 -14.74 3.99 8.38
CA CYS A 335 -15.73 4.81 9.10
C CYS A 335 -15.44 6.30 8.96
N ARG A 336 -16.47 7.08 8.61
CA ARG A 336 -16.37 8.55 8.64
C ARG A 336 -16.07 9.11 10.04
N CYS A 337 -16.33 8.34 11.10
CA CYS A 337 -16.01 8.72 12.48
C CYS A 337 -14.52 9.04 12.69
N LEU A 338 -13.62 8.55 11.82
CA LEU A 338 -12.20 8.89 11.83
C LEU A 338 -11.93 10.39 11.63
N THR A 339 -12.91 11.15 11.11
CA THR A 339 -12.79 12.61 10.90
C THR A 339 -13.37 13.46 12.04
N ALA A 340 -13.94 12.84 13.08
CA ALA A 340 -14.72 13.55 14.11
C ALA A 340 -13.96 14.68 14.83
N GLY A 341 -12.64 14.56 15.00
CA GLY A 341 -11.77 15.54 15.63
C GLY A 341 -11.16 16.60 14.70
N LEU A 342 -11.47 16.53 13.40
CA LEU A 342 -10.90 17.43 12.41
C LEU A 342 -11.78 18.67 12.18
N ASP A 343 -11.14 19.79 11.83
CA ASP A 343 -11.80 21.01 11.38
C ASP A 343 -11.52 21.28 9.89
N THR A 344 -12.47 21.94 9.25
CA THR A 344 -12.43 22.21 7.80
C THR A 344 -11.27 23.12 7.42
N ASP A 345 -10.93 24.12 8.22
CA ASP A 345 -9.91 25.09 7.88
C ASP A 345 -8.53 24.43 7.84
N THR A 346 -8.24 23.55 8.79
CA THR A 346 -7.02 22.74 8.81
C THR A 346 -6.93 21.83 7.58
N VAL A 347 -8.01 21.10 7.25
CA VAL A 347 -8.01 20.24 6.05
C VAL A 347 -7.82 21.07 4.78
N MET A 348 -8.54 22.19 4.62
CA MET A 348 -8.41 23.08 3.48
C MET A 348 -7.04 23.78 3.38
N HIS A 349 -6.37 24.00 4.52
CA HIS A 349 -4.99 24.48 4.55
C HIS A 349 -4.05 23.43 3.92
N HIS A 350 -4.13 22.19 4.35
CA HIS A 350 -3.29 21.10 3.81
C HIS A 350 -3.55 20.83 2.33
N ILE A 351 -4.81 20.92 1.86
CA ILE A 351 -5.12 20.84 0.42
C ILE A 351 -4.30 21.87 -0.40
N GLY A 352 -4.02 23.04 0.17
CA GLY A 352 -3.20 24.07 -0.45
C GLY A 352 -1.75 23.66 -0.75
N PHE A 353 -1.25 22.55 -0.17
CA PHE A 353 0.10 22.01 -0.35
C PHE A 353 0.14 20.68 -1.13
N ASP A 354 -0.96 20.29 -1.76
CA ASP A 354 -1.03 19.06 -2.55
C ASP A 354 0.03 19.02 -3.67
N ASN A 355 0.55 17.82 -3.95
CA ASN A 355 1.63 17.58 -4.89
C ASN A 355 1.23 17.79 -6.36
N LYS A 356 -0.07 17.91 -6.67
CA LYS A 356 -0.57 18.17 -8.04
C LYS A 356 -0.36 19.62 -8.51
N ARG A 357 0.14 20.49 -7.63
CA ARG A 357 0.51 21.85 -8.02
C ARG A 357 1.66 21.83 -9.04
N GLY A 358 1.44 22.51 -10.15
CA GLY A 358 2.45 22.64 -11.22
C GLY A 358 2.29 21.67 -12.39
N TYR A 359 1.35 20.71 -12.32
CA TYR A 359 0.97 19.94 -13.52
C TYR A 359 0.27 20.81 -14.57
N GLU A 360 -0.56 21.76 -14.11
CA GLU A 360 -1.22 22.74 -14.96
C GLU A 360 -1.19 24.13 -14.29
N ALA A 361 -1.33 25.19 -15.07
CA ALA A 361 -1.47 26.54 -14.54
C ALA A 361 -2.87 26.71 -13.93
N HIS A 362 -2.95 26.83 -12.62
CA HIS A 362 -4.20 27.03 -11.89
C HIS A 362 -4.28 28.45 -11.32
N THR A 363 -5.50 28.95 -11.18
CA THR A 363 -5.77 30.15 -10.39
C THR A 363 -5.69 29.78 -8.90
N SER A 364 -5.38 30.76 -8.05
CA SER A 364 -5.36 30.55 -6.58
C SER A 364 -6.74 30.21 -5.99
N SER A 365 -7.81 30.36 -6.78
CA SER A 365 -9.20 30.08 -6.41
C SER A 365 -9.62 28.62 -6.59
N ASP A 366 -8.84 27.83 -7.35
CA ASP A 366 -9.21 26.47 -7.72
C ASP A 366 -8.31 25.43 -7.07
N VAL A 367 -8.83 24.21 -6.93
CA VAL A 367 -8.11 23.02 -6.46
C VAL A 367 -8.08 22.02 -7.61
N PRO A 368 -6.89 21.62 -8.08
CA PRO A 368 -6.79 20.58 -9.11
C PRO A 368 -7.12 19.21 -8.49
N MET A 369 -8.14 18.54 -9.01
CA MET A 369 -8.58 17.24 -8.53
C MET A 369 -8.80 16.27 -9.69
N VAL A 370 -8.51 15.00 -9.47
CA VAL A 370 -9.05 13.94 -10.31
C VAL A 370 -10.51 13.75 -9.92
N LEU A 371 -11.42 13.96 -10.86
CA LEU A 371 -12.86 13.74 -10.71
C LEU A 371 -13.34 12.75 -11.77
N LEU A 372 -14.46 12.09 -11.50
CA LEU A 372 -15.10 11.14 -12.42
C LEU A 372 -16.41 11.72 -12.97
N GLY A 373 -16.65 11.51 -14.28
CA GLY A 373 -17.93 11.75 -14.93
C GLY A 373 -18.83 10.50 -14.90
N ALA A 374 -18.23 9.32 -14.82
CA ALA A 374 -18.84 8.02 -14.53
C ALA A 374 -17.79 7.12 -13.90
N LEU A 375 -18.18 5.96 -13.36
CA LEU A 375 -17.20 4.97 -12.87
C LEU A 375 -16.22 4.59 -14.00
N GLY A 376 -14.94 4.66 -13.72
CA GLY A 376 -13.86 4.40 -14.68
C GLY A 376 -13.69 5.48 -15.78
N VAL A 377 -14.44 6.58 -15.72
CA VAL A 377 -14.37 7.64 -16.72
C VAL A 377 -14.01 8.97 -16.06
N PRO A 378 -12.77 9.46 -16.23
CA PRO A 378 -12.37 10.75 -15.67
C PRO A 378 -13.14 11.91 -16.32
N LEU A 379 -13.42 12.95 -15.54
CA LEU A 379 -14.08 14.16 -16.00
C LEU A 379 -13.12 15.09 -16.73
N GLY A 380 -11.87 15.19 -16.27
CA GLY A 380 -10.84 16.01 -16.91
C GLY A 380 -10.41 15.43 -18.25
N LEU A 381 -10.41 16.27 -19.31
CA LEU A 381 -10.05 15.89 -20.67
C LEU A 381 -8.61 16.28 -21.05
N GLY A 382 -7.86 16.93 -20.15
CA GLY A 382 -6.46 17.32 -20.36
C GLY A 382 -5.49 16.14 -20.28
N GLN A 383 -4.23 16.39 -20.59
CA GLN A 383 -3.18 15.36 -20.55
C GLN A 383 -3.00 14.72 -19.15
N HIS A 384 -3.42 15.42 -18.10
CA HIS A 384 -3.23 14.99 -16.71
C HIS A 384 -4.54 14.62 -16.00
N TYR A 385 -5.68 14.56 -16.70
CA TYR A 385 -6.99 14.21 -16.13
C TYR A 385 -7.38 15.03 -14.88
N LEU A 386 -6.78 16.21 -14.69
CA LEU A 386 -7.10 17.12 -13.60
C LEU A 386 -8.24 18.05 -13.97
N THR A 387 -9.17 18.22 -13.06
CA THR A 387 -10.28 19.18 -13.17
C THR A 387 -10.02 20.32 -12.19
N PRO A 388 -9.98 21.59 -12.64
CA PRO A 388 -9.96 22.74 -11.73
C PRO A 388 -11.31 22.86 -11.03
N VAL A 389 -11.32 22.69 -9.70
CA VAL A 389 -12.53 22.73 -8.88
C VAL A 389 -12.53 24.02 -8.07
N PRO A 390 -13.59 24.84 -8.10
CA PRO A 390 -13.70 26.01 -7.22
C PRO A 390 -13.53 25.60 -5.76
N ARG A 391 -12.64 26.29 -5.05
CA ARG A 391 -12.29 25.97 -3.65
C ARG A 391 -13.50 25.90 -2.72
N ARG A 392 -14.57 26.68 -3.00
CA ARG A 392 -15.84 26.65 -2.24
C ARG A 392 -16.56 25.30 -2.34
N GLU A 393 -16.52 24.63 -3.49
CA GLU A 393 -17.18 23.34 -3.70
C GLU A 393 -16.43 22.23 -2.94
N VAL A 394 -15.10 22.26 -2.98
CA VAL A 394 -14.27 21.36 -2.19
C VAL A 394 -14.52 21.54 -0.70
N ARG A 395 -14.57 22.80 -0.23
CA ARG A 395 -14.88 23.14 1.16
C ARG A 395 -16.24 22.59 1.57
N ALA A 396 -17.27 22.81 0.77
CA ALA A 396 -18.63 22.33 1.08
C ALA A 396 -18.70 20.79 1.21
N ALA A 397 -17.98 20.06 0.36
CA ALA A 397 -17.92 18.62 0.43
C ALA A 397 -17.10 18.11 1.63
N VAL A 398 -16.01 18.81 1.99
CA VAL A 398 -15.23 18.52 3.21
C VAL A 398 -16.09 18.81 4.46
N ASP A 399 -16.79 19.93 4.52
CA ASP A 399 -17.71 20.27 5.62
C ASP A 399 -18.75 19.16 5.84
N GLU A 400 -19.32 18.64 4.75
CA GLU A 400 -20.32 17.56 4.80
C GLU A 400 -19.69 16.23 5.31
N LEU A 401 -18.48 15.88 4.84
CA LEU A 401 -17.75 14.71 5.34
C LEU A 401 -17.53 14.81 6.86
N LEU A 402 -17.01 15.96 7.33
CA LEU A 402 -16.69 16.15 8.75
C LEU A 402 -17.96 16.22 9.62
N ARG A 403 -19.06 16.78 9.10
CA ARG A 403 -20.36 16.80 9.78
C ARG A 403 -20.85 15.36 10.01
N ARG A 404 -20.86 14.53 8.96
CA ARG A 404 -21.25 13.10 9.05
C ARG A 404 -20.32 12.32 9.98
N GLY A 405 -19.03 12.64 10.00
CA GLY A 405 -18.06 12.05 10.92
C GLY A 405 -18.40 12.30 12.40
N ARG A 406 -18.80 13.54 12.75
CA ARG A 406 -19.24 13.89 14.11
C ARG A 406 -20.55 13.19 14.50
N GLU A 407 -21.48 13.07 13.60
CA GLU A 407 -22.75 12.37 13.84
C GLU A 407 -22.55 10.88 14.12
N CYS A 408 -21.67 10.21 13.36
CA CYS A 408 -21.27 8.82 13.63
C CYS A 408 -20.59 8.66 14.99
N GLY A 409 -19.69 9.59 15.38
CA GLY A 409 -18.97 9.56 16.66
C GLY A 409 -19.88 9.78 17.87
N GLY A 410 -20.92 10.62 17.76
CA GLY A 410 -21.88 10.89 18.83
C GLY A 410 -22.84 9.73 19.14
N GLY A 411 -23.07 8.83 18.20
CA GLY A 411 -23.94 7.66 18.36
C GLY A 411 -23.29 6.48 19.12
N HIS A 412 -21.98 6.40 19.20
CA HIS A 412 -21.22 5.30 19.79
C HIS A 412 -20.82 5.50 21.27
N GLY A 413 -21.29 6.60 21.89
CA GLY A 413 -21.04 6.91 23.31
C GLY A 413 -21.79 6.02 24.33
N ARG A 414 -22.47 4.95 23.90
CA ARG A 414 -23.10 3.94 24.79
C ARG A 414 -22.79 2.54 24.31
N GLY A 415 -21.66 1.99 24.73
CA GLY A 415 -21.40 0.56 24.71
C GLY A 415 -20.43 0.06 23.65
N HIS A 416 -19.14 0.31 23.85
CA HIS A 416 -18.08 -0.65 23.55
C HIS A 416 -16.91 -0.34 24.48
N ASP A 417 -16.90 -1.07 25.61
CA ASP A 417 -15.73 -1.18 26.45
C ASP A 417 -14.58 -1.85 25.66
N ALA A 418 -13.41 -1.32 25.95
CA ALA A 418 -12.13 -1.76 25.46
C ALA A 418 -11.94 -3.29 25.53
N HIS A 419 -11.55 -3.89 24.40
CA HIS A 419 -10.69 -5.05 24.42
C HIS A 419 -9.53 -4.81 23.44
N GLY A 420 -8.31 -4.91 24.03
CA GLY A 420 -6.99 -4.56 23.60
C GLY A 420 -6.44 -5.16 22.31
#